data_86726cdafbc7f4219dcc9bebdd2fd652
#
_entry.id   86726cdafbc7f4219dcc9bebdd2fd652
#
_cell.length_a   1.000
_cell.length_b   1.000
_cell.length_c   1.000
_cell.angle_alpha   90.00
_cell.angle_beta   90.00
_cell.angle_gamma   90.00
#
_symmetry.space_group_name_H-M   'P 1'
#
loop_
_entity.id
_entity.type
_entity.pdbx_description
1 polymer ?
#
loop_
_entity_poly.entity_id
_entity_poly.type
_entity_poly.pdbx_seq_one_letter_code
_entity_poly.pdbx_strand_id
1 'polypeptide(L)'
;MVELPDEETASGSGPILEGNRNNAMSRFAGRVLKRYGNTEKAHDAFMEHAQKCDPPLSDEELAIIWASAIRFFNKKVMGQDGYVPPEEYNQDFDGVSLEPEDFSDIGEAKVLAREYEDELIYSDATSFLRYDGTCWCENKQDAVGAVEEFLDMQLVDARDELNRCIEVLVEAGLPEKVVKAGGKALEKLITPELEKAYGAYLAAKNYYAF
;
A
#
# COMPACT_ATOMS: atom_id res chain seq x y z
N MET A 1 27.16 13.52 -35.83
CA MET A 1 26.64 14.07 -34.56
C MET A 1 25.22 13.50 -34.48
N VAL A 2 25.05 12.46 -33.71
CA VAL A 2 23.73 11.83 -33.50
C VAL A 2 23.19 12.50 -32.25
N GLU A 3 22.13 13.28 -32.39
CA GLU A 3 21.40 13.83 -31.24
C GLU A 3 20.74 12.66 -30.49
N LEU A 4 21.14 12.46 -29.24
CA LEU A 4 20.45 11.61 -28.32
C LEU A 4 19.12 12.28 -27.99
N PRO A 5 18.00 11.56 -27.93
CA PRO A 5 16.74 12.13 -27.48
C PRO A 5 16.88 12.57 -26.02
N ASP A 6 16.39 13.77 -25.74
CA ASP A 6 16.34 14.36 -24.41
C ASP A 6 15.72 13.35 -23.42
N GLU A 7 16.45 13.09 -22.33
CA GLU A 7 15.91 12.39 -21.17
C GLU A 7 14.77 13.25 -20.60
N GLU A 8 13.55 12.93 -21.00
CA GLU A 8 12.38 13.39 -20.25
C GLU A 8 12.52 12.86 -18.83
N THR A 9 12.75 13.77 -17.91
CA THR A 9 12.70 13.55 -16.48
C THR A 9 11.32 13.06 -16.12
N ALA A 10 11.15 11.75 -16.13
CA ALA A 10 9.95 11.11 -15.61
C ALA A 10 9.93 11.30 -14.08
N SER A 11 9.24 12.35 -13.62
CA SER A 11 8.76 12.41 -12.25
C SER A 11 7.75 11.28 -12.09
N GLY A 12 8.02 10.35 -11.18
CA GLY A 12 7.32 9.07 -11.06
C GLY A 12 5.96 9.14 -10.38
N SER A 13 5.10 10.08 -10.73
CA SER A 13 3.69 10.08 -10.34
C SER A 13 2.82 10.55 -11.50
N GLY A 14 2.84 9.78 -12.58
CA GLY A 14 1.97 10.00 -13.71
C GLY A 14 0.69 9.17 -13.62
N PRO A 15 -0.42 9.62 -14.28
CA PRO A 15 -1.64 8.83 -14.36
C PRO A 15 -1.38 7.49 -15.08
N ILE A 16 -2.17 6.47 -14.70
CA ILE A 16 -2.17 5.18 -15.38
C ILE A 16 -2.89 5.35 -16.71
N LEU A 17 -2.13 5.39 -17.81
CA LEU A 17 -2.63 5.73 -19.13
C LEU A 17 -3.45 4.60 -19.76
N GLU A 18 -4.30 4.96 -20.73
CA GLU A 18 -5.06 4.03 -21.56
C GLU A 18 -4.16 2.97 -22.19
N GLY A 19 -4.64 1.72 -22.20
CA GLY A 19 -3.87 0.55 -22.64
C GLY A 19 -3.22 -0.23 -21.49
N ASN A 20 -2.81 0.45 -20.41
CA ASN A 20 -2.18 -0.19 -19.25
C ASN A 20 -3.14 -0.32 -18.04
N ARG A 21 -4.26 0.43 -18.02
CA ARG A 21 -5.18 0.52 -16.88
C ARG A 21 -5.65 -0.85 -16.37
N ASN A 22 -6.18 -1.68 -17.26
CA ASN A 22 -6.70 -2.99 -16.87
C ASN A 22 -5.63 -3.90 -16.27
N ASN A 23 -4.40 -3.84 -16.81
CA ASN A 23 -3.29 -4.64 -16.34
C ASN A 23 -2.81 -4.15 -14.96
N ALA A 24 -2.62 -2.84 -14.80
CA ALA A 24 -2.25 -2.22 -13.54
C ALA A 24 -3.29 -2.51 -12.45
N MET A 25 -4.57 -2.29 -12.75
CA MET A 25 -5.66 -2.56 -11.80
C MET A 25 -5.79 -4.03 -11.45
N SER A 26 -5.56 -4.94 -12.39
CA SER A 26 -5.59 -6.38 -12.11
C SER A 26 -4.44 -6.83 -11.20
N ARG A 27 -3.24 -6.28 -11.40
CA ARG A 27 -2.09 -6.54 -10.52
C ARG A 27 -2.34 -6.01 -9.12
N PHE A 28 -2.78 -4.75 -9.01
CA PHE A 28 -3.08 -4.13 -7.73
C PHE A 28 -4.18 -4.87 -6.97
N ALA A 29 -5.27 -5.28 -7.64
CA ALA A 29 -6.32 -6.10 -7.06
C ALA A 29 -5.76 -7.43 -6.49
N GLY A 30 -4.89 -8.11 -7.23
CA GLY A 30 -4.24 -9.34 -6.75
C GLY A 30 -3.39 -9.11 -5.49
N ARG A 31 -2.69 -7.98 -5.44
CA ARG A 31 -1.82 -7.61 -4.32
C ARG A 31 -2.62 -7.27 -3.05
N VAL A 32 -3.62 -6.41 -3.15
CA VAL A 32 -4.45 -6.06 -1.99
C VAL A 32 -5.24 -7.26 -1.47
N LEU A 33 -5.68 -8.16 -2.35
CA LEU A 33 -6.32 -9.41 -1.95
C LEU A 33 -5.34 -10.36 -1.24
N LYS A 34 -4.09 -10.45 -1.70
CA LYS A 34 -3.06 -11.26 -1.04
C LYS A 34 -2.75 -10.72 0.37
N ARG A 35 -2.74 -9.38 0.52
CA ARG A 35 -2.38 -8.73 1.78
C ARG A 35 -3.54 -8.65 2.78
N TYR A 36 -4.71 -8.25 2.32
CA TYR A 36 -5.85 -7.94 3.19
C TYR A 36 -6.99 -8.96 3.10
N GLY A 37 -6.86 -9.97 2.24
CA GLY A 37 -7.96 -10.87 1.94
C GLY A 37 -9.09 -10.20 1.16
N ASN A 38 -10.23 -10.88 1.06
CA ASN A 38 -11.43 -10.31 0.44
C ASN A 38 -12.23 -9.49 1.48
N THR A 39 -11.69 -8.34 1.87
CA THR A 39 -12.23 -7.41 2.85
C THR A 39 -12.67 -6.10 2.21
N GLU A 40 -13.45 -5.30 2.94
CA GLU A 40 -13.82 -3.93 2.55
C GLU A 40 -12.57 -3.06 2.38
N LYS A 41 -11.60 -3.19 3.30
CA LYS A 41 -10.28 -2.51 3.22
C LYS A 41 -9.58 -2.77 1.88
N ALA A 42 -9.53 -4.02 1.43
CA ALA A 42 -8.91 -4.37 0.14
C ALA A 42 -9.67 -3.74 -1.03
N HIS A 43 -11.00 -3.73 -0.98
CA HIS A 43 -11.83 -3.10 -2.02
C HIS A 43 -11.67 -1.59 -2.04
N ASP A 44 -11.65 -0.93 -0.89
CA ASP A 44 -11.48 0.52 -0.80
C ASP A 44 -10.11 0.95 -1.32
N ALA A 45 -9.04 0.24 -0.94
CA ALA A 45 -7.71 0.48 -1.49
C ALA A 45 -7.68 0.33 -3.03
N PHE A 46 -8.37 -0.69 -3.57
CA PHE A 46 -8.50 -0.87 -5.02
C PHE A 46 -9.23 0.29 -5.69
N MET A 47 -10.31 0.78 -5.10
CA MET A 47 -11.09 1.90 -5.63
C MET A 47 -10.33 3.24 -5.54
N GLU A 48 -9.54 3.45 -4.48
CA GLU A 48 -8.65 4.61 -4.37
C GLU A 48 -7.57 4.60 -5.45
N HIS A 49 -6.91 3.46 -5.66
CA HIS A 49 -5.90 3.31 -6.72
C HIS A 49 -6.48 3.54 -8.12
N ALA A 50 -7.73 3.13 -8.36
CA ALA A 50 -8.43 3.33 -9.64
C ALA A 50 -8.59 4.81 -10.03
N GLN A 51 -8.57 5.74 -9.07
CA GLN A 51 -8.65 7.18 -9.33
C GLN A 51 -7.42 7.72 -10.08
N LYS A 52 -6.31 6.97 -10.12
CA LYS A 52 -5.11 7.30 -10.88
C LYS A 52 -5.20 6.98 -12.37
N CYS A 53 -6.26 6.29 -12.80
CA CYS A 53 -6.47 5.95 -14.21
C CYS A 53 -6.89 7.16 -15.03
N ASP A 54 -6.23 7.37 -16.19
CA ASP A 54 -6.57 8.44 -17.15
C ASP A 54 -6.64 7.86 -18.57
N PRO A 55 -7.83 7.94 -19.22
CA PRO A 55 -9.13 8.29 -18.66
C PRO A 55 -9.62 7.31 -17.59
N PRO A 56 -10.52 7.71 -16.67
CA PRO A 56 -11.04 6.82 -15.63
C PRO A 56 -11.66 5.54 -16.21
N LEU A 57 -11.56 4.44 -15.47
CA LEU A 57 -12.33 3.23 -15.75
C LEU A 57 -13.77 3.40 -15.27
N SER A 58 -14.73 2.80 -16.00
CA SER A 58 -16.13 2.78 -15.54
C SER A 58 -16.29 1.83 -14.33
N ASP A 59 -17.36 2.06 -13.55
CA ASP A 59 -17.68 1.18 -12.40
C ASP A 59 -17.89 -0.27 -12.85
N GLU A 60 -18.42 -0.48 -14.06
CA GLU A 60 -18.62 -1.82 -14.64
C GLU A 60 -17.29 -2.51 -14.95
N GLU A 61 -16.32 -1.79 -15.53
CA GLU A 61 -14.97 -2.31 -15.78
C GLU A 61 -14.26 -2.65 -14.47
N LEU A 62 -14.31 -1.77 -13.48
CA LEU A 62 -13.74 -1.99 -12.15
C LEU A 62 -14.35 -3.21 -11.47
N ALA A 63 -15.68 -3.36 -11.53
CA ALA A 63 -16.37 -4.52 -10.98
C ALA A 63 -15.96 -5.84 -11.65
N ILE A 64 -15.75 -5.84 -12.97
CA ILE A 64 -15.28 -7.01 -13.72
C ILE A 64 -13.85 -7.38 -13.31
N ILE A 65 -12.95 -6.41 -13.21
CA ILE A 65 -11.55 -6.62 -12.78
C ILE A 65 -11.53 -7.20 -11.37
N TRP A 66 -12.25 -6.57 -10.44
CA TRP A 66 -12.33 -7.01 -9.04
C TRP A 66 -12.88 -8.43 -8.90
N ALA A 67 -14.02 -8.72 -9.53
CA ALA A 67 -14.60 -10.06 -9.53
C ALA A 67 -13.68 -11.13 -10.13
N SER A 68 -12.89 -10.76 -11.15
CA SER A 68 -11.89 -11.65 -11.75
C SER A 68 -10.74 -11.92 -10.78
N ALA A 69 -10.24 -10.89 -10.11
CA ALA A 69 -9.18 -11.01 -9.10
C ALA A 69 -9.62 -11.88 -7.91
N ILE A 70 -10.83 -11.69 -7.38
CA ILE A 70 -11.40 -12.55 -6.32
C ILE A 70 -11.46 -14.02 -6.76
N ARG A 71 -11.94 -14.30 -7.99
CA ARG A 71 -12.00 -15.68 -8.50
C ARG A 71 -10.62 -16.32 -8.59
N PHE A 72 -9.63 -15.56 -9.05
CA PHE A 72 -8.25 -16.04 -9.12
C PHE A 72 -7.68 -16.28 -7.71
N PHE A 73 -7.87 -15.34 -6.79
CA PHE A 73 -7.44 -15.44 -5.40
C PHE A 73 -8.02 -16.68 -4.72
N ASN A 74 -9.33 -16.87 -4.79
CA ASN A 74 -10.00 -18.03 -4.20
C ASN A 74 -9.51 -19.36 -4.80
N LYS A 75 -9.26 -19.41 -6.12
CA LYS A 75 -8.87 -20.64 -6.82
C LYS A 75 -7.39 -20.98 -6.66
N LYS A 76 -6.52 -19.97 -6.68
CA LYS A 76 -5.07 -20.18 -6.80
C LYS A 76 -4.30 -19.87 -5.54
N VAL A 77 -4.77 -18.92 -4.73
CA VAL A 77 -4.09 -18.50 -3.50
C VAL A 77 -4.63 -19.27 -2.31
N MET A 78 -5.94 -19.20 -2.05
CA MET A 78 -6.56 -19.92 -0.91
C MET A 78 -6.48 -21.45 -1.03
N GLY A 79 -6.32 -21.98 -2.25
CA GLY A 79 -6.20 -23.42 -2.49
C GLY A 79 -4.76 -23.97 -2.42
N GLN A 80 -3.78 -23.18 -2.03
CA GLN A 80 -2.40 -23.63 -1.89
C GLN A 80 -2.18 -24.30 -0.52
N ASP A 81 -1.41 -25.42 -0.51
CA ASP A 81 -0.98 -26.03 0.74
C ASP A 81 -0.11 -25.04 1.52
N GLY A 82 -0.50 -24.76 2.76
CA GLY A 82 0.18 -23.80 3.63
C GLY A 82 -0.31 -22.36 3.50
N TYR A 83 -1.40 -22.11 2.75
CA TYR A 83 -2.04 -20.80 2.78
C TYR A 83 -2.58 -20.49 4.18
N VAL A 84 -2.17 -19.35 4.71
CA VAL A 84 -2.67 -18.80 5.97
C VAL A 84 -3.51 -17.57 5.64
N PRO A 85 -4.78 -17.48 6.09
CA PRO A 85 -5.61 -16.30 5.87
C PRO A 85 -5.00 -15.03 6.47
N PRO A 86 -5.17 -13.86 5.86
CA PRO A 86 -4.68 -12.59 6.42
C PRO A 86 -5.14 -12.31 7.85
N GLU A 87 -6.33 -12.76 8.22
CA GLU A 87 -6.86 -12.64 9.58
C GLU A 87 -6.04 -13.44 10.61
N GLU A 88 -5.44 -14.56 10.22
CA GLU A 88 -4.54 -15.34 11.07
C GLU A 88 -3.13 -14.73 11.10
N TYR A 89 -2.66 -14.16 9.99
CA TYR A 89 -1.41 -13.42 9.92
C TYR A 89 -1.40 -12.22 10.88
N ASN A 90 -2.50 -11.49 10.95
CA ASN A 90 -2.60 -10.28 11.77
C ASN A 90 -2.68 -10.54 13.27
N GLN A 91 -2.86 -11.80 13.70
CA GLN A 91 -2.89 -12.16 15.13
C GLN A 91 -1.51 -12.59 15.68
N ASP A 92 -0.63 -13.13 14.85
CA ASP A 92 0.64 -13.73 15.30
C ASP A 92 1.90 -13.12 14.63
N PHE A 93 1.76 -12.25 13.63
CA PHE A 93 2.88 -11.69 12.89
C PHE A 93 3.02 -10.17 13.12
N ASP A 94 3.73 -9.78 14.15
CA ASP A 94 4.33 -8.44 14.33
C ASP A 94 5.31 -8.05 13.18
N GLY A 95 5.40 -8.88 12.15
CA GLY A 95 6.44 -8.80 11.13
C GLY A 95 6.02 -8.24 9.77
N VAL A 96 4.74 -7.95 9.54
CA VAL A 96 4.24 -7.56 8.21
C VAL A 96 3.81 -6.10 8.12
N SER A 97 4.23 -5.25 9.05
CA SER A 97 4.03 -3.81 8.93
C SER A 97 4.74 -3.27 7.70
N LEU A 98 4.08 -2.37 6.98
CA LEU A 98 4.72 -1.58 5.92
C LEU A 98 5.44 -0.35 6.48
N GLU A 99 5.35 -0.13 7.79
CA GLU A 99 6.08 0.93 8.47
C GLU A 99 7.60 0.64 8.39
N PRO A 100 8.41 1.56 7.87
CA PRO A 100 9.85 1.40 7.85
C PRO A 100 10.43 1.50 9.27
N GLU A 101 11.50 0.75 9.56
CA GLU A 101 12.22 0.83 10.85
C GLU A 101 12.79 2.24 11.09
N ASP A 102 13.16 2.92 10.02
CA ASP A 102 13.55 4.33 10.01
C ASP A 102 12.86 5.05 8.86
N PHE A 103 12.44 6.29 9.08
CA PHE A 103 11.77 7.14 8.09
C PHE A 103 12.82 7.81 7.18
N SER A 104 13.52 6.98 6.41
CA SER A 104 14.51 7.40 5.41
C SER A 104 14.29 6.66 4.10
N ASP A 105 14.86 7.17 3.01
CA ASP A 105 14.82 6.50 1.69
C ASP A 105 15.37 5.07 1.76
N ILE A 106 16.33 4.81 2.65
CA ILE A 106 16.91 3.48 2.84
C ILE A 106 15.95 2.57 3.59
N GLY A 107 15.29 3.07 4.64
CA GLY A 107 14.27 2.32 5.39
C GLY A 107 13.12 1.93 4.47
N GLU A 108 12.63 2.88 3.68
CA GLU A 108 11.58 2.68 2.70
C GLU A 108 11.96 1.65 1.64
N ALA A 109 13.16 1.77 1.07
CA ALA A 109 13.66 0.82 0.08
C ALA A 109 13.76 -0.61 0.62
N LYS A 110 14.08 -0.81 1.90
CA LYS A 110 14.12 -2.14 2.52
C LYS A 110 12.72 -2.76 2.63
N VAL A 111 11.72 -1.97 3.00
CA VAL A 111 10.33 -2.45 3.09
C VAL A 111 9.81 -2.81 1.69
N LEU A 112 10.03 -1.92 0.71
CA LEU A 112 9.69 -2.19 -0.70
C LEU A 112 10.36 -3.47 -1.20
N ALA A 113 11.66 -3.64 -0.97
CA ALA A 113 12.40 -4.82 -1.41
C ALA A 113 11.85 -6.11 -0.79
N ARG A 114 11.47 -6.08 0.49
CA ARG A 114 10.84 -7.21 1.18
C ARG A 114 9.47 -7.55 0.56
N GLU A 115 8.63 -6.53 0.35
CA GLU A 115 7.25 -6.75 -0.14
C GLU A 115 7.21 -7.20 -1.60
N TYR A 116 8.23 -6.87 -2.39
CA TYR A 116 8.30 -7.15 -3.83
C TYR A 116 9.45 -8.10 -4.22
N GLU A 117 9.98 -8.88 -3.26
CA GLU A 117 11.11 -9.79 -3.51
C GLU A 117 10.86 -10.79 -4.65
N ASP A 118 9.59 -11.23 -4.82
CA ASP A 118 9.17 -12.17 -5.87
C ASP A 118 8.79 -11.49 -7.19
N GLU A 119 8.68 -10.15 -7.22
CA GLU A 119 8.16 -9.41 -8.37
C GLU A 119 9.09 -8.35 -8.92
N LEU A 120 10.06 -7.89 -8.15
CA LEU A 120 10.96 -6.81 -8.53
C LEU A 120 12.40 -7.18 -8.25
N ILE A 121 13.24 -7.18 -9.28
CA ILE A 121 14.68 -7.40 -9.14
C ILE A 121 15.46 -6.30 -9.86
N TYR A 122 16.67 -6.04 -9.40
CA TYR A 122 17.60 -5.11 -10.02
C TYR A 122 18.84 -5.87 -10.51
N SER A 123 19.30 -5.51 -11.69
CA SER A 123 20.56 -5.97 -12.25
C SER A 123 21.30 -4.80 -12.92
N ASP A 124 22.58 -4.71 -12.70
CA ASP A 124 23.43 -3.68 -13.34
C ASP A 124 23.41 -3.73 -14.86
N ALA A 125 23.10 -4.90 -15.43
CA ALA A 125 23.04 -5.11 -16.88
C ALA A 125 21.73 -4.67 -17.52
N THR A 126 20.61 -4.80 -16.79
CA THR A 126 19.25 -4.62 -17.32
C THR A 126 18.42 -3.60 -16.54
N SER A 127 18.98 -2.99 -15.46
CA SER A 127 18.21 -2.14 -14.55
C SER A 127 17.12 -2.92 -13.81
N PHE A 128 15.94 -2.34 -13.59
CA PHE A 128 14.84 -3.01 -12.91
C PHE A 128 14.07 -3.93 -13.86
N LEU A 129 13.82 -5.15 -13.38
CA LEU A 129 12.95 -6.13 -14.01
C LEU A 129 11.75 -6.36 -13.11
N ARG A 130 10.56 -6.38 -13.70
CA ARG A 130 9.32 -6.77 -13.00
C ARG A 130 8.79 -8.06 -13.57
N TYR A 131 8.36 -8.98 -12.71
CA TYR A 131 7.70 -10.22 -13.09
C TYR A 131 6.24 -9.95 -13.45
N ASP A 132 5.82 -10.35 -14.67
CA ASP A 132 4.46 -10.12 -15.17
C ASP A 132 3.48 -11.27 -14.88
N GLY A 133 3.95 -12.30 -14.16
CA GLY A 133 3.22 -13.55 -13.91
C GLY A 133 3.65 -14.69 -14.83
N THR A 134 4.47 -14.40 -15.86
CA THR A 134 4.96 -15.37 -16.84
C THR A 134 6.47 -15.27 -17.03
N CYS A 135 6.99 -14.05 -17.13
CA CYS A 135 8.41 -13.80 -17.34
C CYS A 135 8.85 -12.48 -16.66
N TRP A 136 10.17 -12.35 -16.53
CA TRP A 136 10.79 -11.11 -16.08
C TRP A 136 10.92 -10.15 -17.26
N CYS A 137 10.29 -8.98 -17.14
CA CYS A 137 10.25 -7.97 -18.17
C CYS A 137 11.07 -6.75 -17.75
N GLU A 138 11.94 -6.30 -18.65
CA GLU A 138 12.65 -5.03 -18.51
C GLU A 138 11.70 -3.88 -18.88
N ASN A 139 11.10 -3.27 -17.88
CA ASN A 139 10.20 -2.14 -18.07
C ASN A 139 10.29 -1.18 -16.89
N LYS A 140 10.96 -0.05 -17.10
CA LYS A 140 11.12 0.97 -16.07
C LYS A 140 9.78 1.52 -15.56
N GLN A 141 8.78 1.65 -16.44
CA GLN A 141 7.45 2.15 -16.06
C GLN A 141 6.73 1.17 -15.13
N ASP A 142 6.81 -0.12 -15.42
CA ASP A 142 6.21 -1.16 -14.55
C ASP A 142 6.92 -1.24 -13.19
N ALA A 143 8.25 -0.99 -13.14
CA ALA A 143 8.99 -0.94 -11.89
C ALA A 143 8.58 0.27 -11.04
N VAL A 144 8.42 1.45 -11.67
CA VAL A 144 7.89 2.65 -11.00
C VAL A 144 6.46 2.39 -10.52
N GLY A 145 5.61 1.75 -11.33
CA GLY A 145 4.26 1.35 -10.93
C GLY A 145 4.23 0.44 -9.70
N ALA A 146 5.25 -0.41 -9.50
CA ALA A 146 5.36 -1.22 -8.28
C ALA A 146 5.57 -0.37 -7.03
N VAL A 147 6.37 0.70 -7.14
CA VAL A 147 6.58 1.64 -6.03
C VAL A 147 5.29 2.39 -5.71
N GLU A 148 4.55 2.84 -6.72
CA GLU A 148 3.26 3.52 -6.51
C GLU A 148 2.23 2.61 -5.86
N GLU A 149 2.12 1.36 -6.31
CA GLU A 149 1.26 0.35 -5.70
C GLU A 149 1.63 0.11 -4.22
N PHE A 150 2.93 0.07 -3.92
CA PHE A 150 3.43 -0.09 -2.57
C PHE A 150 3.07 1.09 -1.67
N LEU A 151 3.30 2.32 -2.13
CA LEU A 151 2.98 3.54 -1.38
C LEU A 151 1.47 3.67 -1.11
N ASP A 152 0.62 3.26 -2.05
CA ASP A 152 -0.83 3.26 -1.84
C ASP A 152 -1.24 2.29 -0.72
N MET A 153 -0.67 1.08 -0.70
CA MET A 153 -0.93 0.13 0.38
C MET A 153 -0.38 0.63 1.73
N GLN A 154 0.80 1.23 1.72
CA GLN A 154 1.42 1.81 2.91
C GLN A 154 0.56 2.93 3.49
N LEU A 155 0.02 3.81 2.63
CA LEU A 155 -0.88 4.88 3.04
C LEU A 155 -2.18 4.34 3.67
N VAL A 156 -2.74 3.26 3.12
CA VAL A 156 -3.92 2.60 3.69
C VAL A 156 -3.60 2.06 5.09
N ASP A 157 -2.47 1.35 5.25
CA ASP A 157 -2.06 0.80 6.55
C ASP A 157 -1.80 1.90 7.58
N ALA A 158 -1.09 2.96 7.19
CA ALA A 158 -0.81 4.09 8.07
C ALA A 158 -2.08 4.83 8.52
N ARG A 159 -3.06 4.98 7.62
CA ARG A 159 -4.37 5.59 7.93
C ARG A 159 -5.15 4.75 8.93
N ASP A 160 -5.20 3.44 8.72
CA ASP A 160 -5.92 2.53 9.59
C ASP A 160 -5.31 2.49 11.00
N GLU A 161 -3.99 2.44 11.10
CA GLU A 161 -3.29 2.47 12.38
C GLU A 161 -3.55 3.78 13.12
N LEU A 162 -3.50 4.92 12.41
CA LEU A 162 -3.83 6.22 13.00
C LEU A 162 -5.30 6.27 13.49
N ASN A 163 -6.24 5.76 12.70
CA ASN A 163 -7.66 5.72 13.07
C ASN A 163 -7.87 4.84 14.31
N ARG A 164 -7.24 3.67 14.35
CA ARG A 164 -7.27 2.78 15.52
C ARG A 164 -6.75 3.47 16.78
N CYS A 165 -5.64 4.19 16.68
CA CYS A 165 -5.09 4.94 17.80
C CYS A 165 -6.01 6.10 18.25
N ILE A 166 -6.68 6.76 17.29
CA ILE A 166 -7.70 7.79 17.60
C ILE A 166 -8.87 7.17 18.37
N GLU A 167 -9.40 6.03 17.91
CA GLU A 167 -10.51 5.33 18.56
C GLU A 167 -10.18 4.95 19.99
N VAL A 168 -9.00 4.39 20.25
CA VAL A 168 -8.52 4.06 21.60
C VAL A 168 -8.54 5.28 22.53
N LEU A 169 -8.09 6.44 22.07
CA LEU A 169 -8.09 7.67 22.88
C LEU A 169 -9.51 8.22 23.10
N VAL A 170 -10.38 8.09 22.11
CA VAL A 170 -11.79 8.53 22.21
C VAL A 170 -12.57 7.61 23.16
N GLU A 171 -12.37 6.29 23.08
CA GLU A 171 -12.97 5.30 24.00
C GLU A 171 -12.50 5.52 25.45
N ALA A 172 -11.28 6.00 25.63
CA ALA A 172 -10.76 6.42 26.93
C ALA A 172 -11.38 7.73 27.45
N GLY A 173 -12.33 8.33 26.72
CA GLY A 173 -13.11 9.52 27.16
C GLY A 173 -12.57 10.85 26.65
N LEU A 174 -11.57 10.88 25.77
CA LEU A 174 -11.08 12.13 25.19
C LEU A 174 -12.02 12.63 24.08
N PRO A 175 -12.24 13.97 23.96
CA PRO A 175 -13.11 14.51 22.91
C PRO A 175 -12.54 14.25 21.52
N GLU A 176 -13.28 13.59 20.65
CA GLU A 176 -12.87 13.18 19.30
C GLU A 176 -12.27 14.34 18.48
N LYS A 177 -12.90 15.53 18.53
CA LYS A 177 -12.41 16.73 17.82
C LYS A 177 -11.01 17.15 18.27
N VAL A 178 -10.70 16.97 19.58
CA VAL A 178 -9.39 17.32 20.14
C VAL A 178 -8.36 16.27 19.76
N VAL A 179 -8.73 14.98 19.78
CA VAL A 179 -7.85 13.88 19.38
C VAL A 179 -7.49 14.01 17.89
N LYS A 180 -8.46 14.22 17.01
CA LYS A 180 -8.23 14.43 15.57
C LYS A 180 -7.39 15.68 15.27
N ALA A 181 -7.58 16.76 16.00
CA ALA A 181 -6.78 17.97 15.85
C ALA A 181 -5.33 17.78 16.37
N GLY A 182 -5.17 17.01 17.44
CA GLY A 182 -3.86 16.76 18.07
C GLY A 182 -3.22 17.99 18.70
N GLY A 183 -1.90 17.97 18.84
CA GLY A 183 -1.09 19.08 19.33
C GLY A 183 -1.29 19.40 20.82
N LYS A 184 -0.93 20.64 21.22
CA LYS A 184 -0.93 21.07 22.63
C LYS A 184 -2.27 20.93 23.36
N ALA A 185 -3.38 20.95 22.63
CA ALA A 185 -4.71 20.78 23.24
C ALA A 185 -4.91 19.34 23.71
N LEU A 186 -4.48 18.38 22.90
CA LEU A 186 -4.52 16.97 23.25
C LEU A 186 -3.51 16.63 24.36
N GLU A 187 -2.27 17.11 24.27
CA GLU A 187 -1.24 16.89 25.28
C GLU A 187 -1.70 17.24 26.70
N LYS A 188 -2.45 18.32 26.85
CA LYS A 188 -2.97 18.78 28.17
C LYS A 188 -4.03 17.85 28.78
N LEU A 189 -4.62 16.99 27.99
CA LEU A 189 -5.65 16.05 28.41
C LEU A 189 -5.08 14.65 28.69
N ILE A 190 -3.80 14.42 28.37
CA ILE A 190 -3.16 13.14 28.58
C ILE A 190 -2.85 12.95 30.07
N THR A 191 -3.39 11.90 30.63
CA THR A 191 -3.08 11.44 31.98
C THR A 191 -1.98 10.38 31.97
N PRO A 192 -1.32 10.07 33.09
CA PRO A 192 -0.30 9.02 33.14
C PRO A 192 -0.78 7.66 32.61
N GLU A 193 -2.07 7.35 32.78
CA GLU A 193 -2.68 6.10 32.30
C GLU A 193 -2.80 6.08 30.76
N LEU A 194 -2.87 7.25 30.12
CA LEU A 194 -3.00 7.41 28.68
C LEU A 194 -1.66 7.63 27.95
N GLU A 195 -0.55 7.79 28.67
CA GLU A 195 0.75 8.06 28.06
C GLU A 195 1.15 7.01 27.00
N LYS A 196 0.89 5.73 27.27
CA LYS A 196 1.18 4.65 26.32
C LYS A 196 0.34 4.77 25.06
N ALA A 197 -0.97 4.99 25.19
CA ALA A 197 -1.88 5.14 24.04
C ALA A 197 -1.56 6.40 23.24
N TYR A 198 -1.21 7.48 23.94
CA TYR A 198 -0.78 8.72 23.29
C TYR A 198 0.56 8.57 22.55
N GLY A 199 1.51 7.80 23.09
CA GLY A 199 2.75 7.44 22.40
C GLY A 199 2.50 6.68 21.11
N ALA A 200 1.60 5.68 21.12
CA ALA A 200 1.19 4.95 19.93
C ALA A 200 0.51 5.90 18.89
N TYR A 201 -0.37 6.79 19.33
CA TYR A 201 -0.99 7.80 18.47
C TYR A 201 0.05 8.71 17.79
N LEU A 202 1.08 9.15 18.51
CA LEU A 202 2.14 9.99 17.93
C LEU A 202 2.98 9.22 16.90
N ALA A 203 3.29 7.94 17.16
CA ALA A 203 3.99 7.09 16.23
C ALA A 203 3.17 6.88 14.94
N ALA A 204 1.89 6.50 15.08
CA ALA A 204 0.99 6.33 13.94
C ALA A 204 0.79 7.62 13.14
N LYS A 205 0.73 8.78 13.82
CA LYS A 205 0.65 10.08 13.16
C LYS A 205 1.91 10.43 12.39
N ASN A 206 3.09 10.10 12.91
CA ASN A 206 4.35 10.30 12.20
C ASN A 206 4.43 9.41 10.98
N TYR A 207 4.04 8.14 11.10
CA TYR A 207 3.98 7.20 9.99
C TYR A 207 3.04 7.69 8.88
N TYR A 208 1.83 8.13 9.23
CA TYR A 208 0.87 8.67 8.25
C TYR A 208 1.34 9.95 7.58
N ALA A 209 2.21 10.74 8.22
CA ALA A 209 2.73 12.00 7.69
C ALA A 209 4.02 11.84 6.85
N PHE A 210 4.64 10.68 6.93
CA PHE A 210 5.83 10.32 6.16
C PHE A 210 5.48 9.99 4.72
#